data_1a78c175cb3534572ea0f8e84f7b724c
#
_entry.id   1a78c175cb3534572ea0f8e84f7b724c
#
_cell.length_a   1.000
_cell.length_b   1.000
_cell.length_c   1.000
_cell.angle_alpha   90.00
_cell.angle_beta   90.00
_cell.angle_gamma   90.00
#
_symmetry.space_group_name_H-M   'P 1'
#
loop_
_entity.id
_entity.type
_entity.pdbx_description
1 polymer ?
#
loop_
_entity_poly.entity_id
_entity_poly.type
_entity_poly.pdbx_seq_one_letter_code
_entity_poly.pdbx_strand_id
1 'polypeptide(L)'
;KKELIDSALKQMNNDLKNLSENTVALKSQMEESRKSVGELSDTTSQLREILSSSQARGQWGERMVEDILSFMGLVEGINFEKQQQIAEGRPDFTFKLPNEKSINMDVKFPLAHYENYINTDNENDKAQEKIAFIKDVRNHIKTIEKRSYIDPANGTVDYVLMFIPNESLYAFLNQEDKDLIDFSLSKKVL
;
A
#
# COMPACT_ATOMS: atom_id res chain seq x y z
N LYS A 1 -56.56 -19.47 -41.39
CA LYS A 1 -55.12 -19.29 -41.84
C LYS A 1 -54.66 -17.82 -41.81
N LYS A 2 -55.51 -16.88 -42.32
CA LYS A 2 -55.18 -15.45 -42.36
C LYS A 2 -55.01 -14.86 -40.95
N GLU A 3 -55.90 -15.17 -39.99
CA GLU A 3 -55.85 -14.69 -38.63
C GLU A 3 -54.61 -15.19 -37.86
N LEU A 4 -54.17 -16.41 -38.12
CA LEU A 4 -52.93 -16.97 -37.51
C LEU A 4 -51.68 -16.25 -38.03
N ILE A 5 -51.65 -15.88 -39.28
CA ILE A 5 -50.53 -15.13 -39.89
C ILE A 5 -50.51 -13.71 -39.33
N ASP A 6 -51.65 -13.04 -39.23
CA ASP A 6 -51.74 -11.69 -38.67
C ASP A 6 -51.36 -11.64 -37.19
N SER A 7 -51.73 -12.66 -36.41
CA SER A 7 -51.30 -12.80 -35.00
C SER A 7 -49.80 -13.01 -34.91
N ALA A 8 -49.21 -13.90 -35.70
CA ALA A 8 -47.76 -14.14 -35.71
C ALA A 8 -46.97 -12.91 -36.14
N LEU A 9 -47.44 -12.13 -37.11
CA LEU A 9 -46.84 -10.88 -37.53
C LEU A 9 -46.88 -9.81 -36.41
N LYS A 10 -47.98 -9.71 -35.66
CA LYS A 10 -48.06 -8.79 -34.52
C LYS A 10 -47.08 -9.17 -33.41
N GLN A 11 -46.99 -10.46 -33.12
CA GLN A 11 -46.08 -10.95 -32.10
C GLN A 11 -44.61 -10.69 -32.51
N MET A 12 -44.26 -10.98 -33.75
CA MET A 12 -42.93 -10.71 -34.27
C MET A 12 -42.56 -9.22 -34.24
N ASN A 13 -43.51 -8.33 -34.56
CA ASN A 13 -43.30 -6.88 -34.43
C ASN A 13 -43.06 -6.43 -33.01
N ASN A 14 -43.81 -6.99 -32.04
CA ASN A 14 -43.59 -6.71 -30.61
C ASN A 14 -42.25 -7.21 -30.14
N ASP A 15 -41.84 -8.41 -30.53
CA ASP A 15 -40.55 -9.01 -30.18
C ASP A 15 -39.37 -8.19 -30.78
N LEU A 16 -39.50 -7.73 -32.02
CA LEU A 16 -38.53 -6.84 -32.65
C LEU A 16 -38.41 -5.48 -31.95
N LYS A 17 -39.55 -4.92 -31.50
CA LYS A 17 -39.56 -3.69 -30.72
C LYS A 17 -38.84 -3.87 -29.37
N ASN A 18 -39.18 -4.92 -28.63
CA ASN A 18 -38.55 -5.25 -27.36
C ASN A 18 -37.04 -5.51 -27.53
N LEU A 19 -36.64 -6.22 -28.61
CA LEU A 19 -35.23 -6.44 -28.90
C LEU A 19 -34.50 -5.14 -29.20
N SER A 20 -35.11 -4.23 -29.96
CA SER A 20 -34.56 -2.92 -30.27
C SER A 20 -34.38 -2.08 -28.98
N GLU A 21 -35.38 -2.03 -28.12
CA GLU A 21 -35.33 -1.32 -26.85
C GLU A 21 -34.25 -1.90 -25.91
N ASN A 22 -34.15 -3.23 -25.79
CA ASN A 22 -33.12 -3.91 -25.02
C ASN A 22 -31.72 -3.66 -25.60
N THR A 23 -31.57 -3.59 -26.91
CA THR A 23 -30.29 -3.31 -27.59
C THR A 23 -29.83 -1.88 -27.29
N VAL A 24 -30.73 -0.92 -27.28
CA VAL A 24 -30.43 0.47 -26.94
C VAL A 24 -30.02 0.59 -25.47
N ALA A 25 -30.77 -0.07 -24.55
CA ALA A 25 -30.46 -0.09 -23.14
C ALA A 25 -29.08 -0.75 -22.86
N LEU A 26 -28.82 -1.89 -23.53
CA LEU A 26 -27.52 -2.59 -23.41
C LEU A 26 -26.37 -1.72 -23.93
N LYS A 27 -26.56 -1.02 -25.05
CA LYS A 27 -25.57 -0.08 -25.60
C LYS A 27 -25.25 1.04 -24.61
N SER A 28 -26.27 1.66 -23.99
CA SER A 28 -26.10 2.70 -22.98
C SER A 28 -25.34 2.18 -21.75
N GLN A 29 -25.69 1.00 -21.26
CA GLN A 29 -25.02 0.37 -20.12
C GLN A 29 -23.56 0.01 -20.43
N MET A 30 -23.27 -0.43 -21.66
CA MET A 30 -21.90 -0.67 -22.11
C MET A 30 -21.08 0.64 -22.19
N GLU A 31 -21.67 1.73 -22.67
CA GLU A 31 -21.00 3.03 -22.71
C GLU A 31 -20.68 3.56 -21.31
N GLU A 32 -21.61 3.44 -20.37
CA GLU A 32 -21.42 3.81 -18.98
C GLU A 32 -20.34 2.94 -18.32
N SER A 33 -20.37 1.63 -18.52
CA SER A 33 -19.35 0.70 -18.04
C SER A 33 -17.96 1.03 -18.60
N ARG A 34 -17.86 1.32 -19.90
CA ARG A 34 -16.58 1.74 -20.51
C ARG A 34 -16.04 3.04 -19.92
N LYS A 35 -16.92 4.00 -19.63
CA LYS A 35 -16.52 5.25 -18.98
C LYS A 35 -15.98 4.99 -17.57
N SER A 36 -16.69 4.21 -16.77
CA SER A 36 -16.27 3.85 -15.42
C SER A 36 -14.93 3.08 -15.40
N VAL A 37 -14.73 2.15 -16.34
CA VAL A 37 -13.46 1.44 -16.50
C VAL A 37 -12.34 2.39 -16.92
N GLY A 38 -12.62 3.36 -17.80
CA GLY A 38 -11.68 4.41 -18.20
C GLY A 38 -11.24 5.26 -17.01
N GLU A 39 -12.18 5.77 -16.23
CA GLU A 39 -11.92 6.57 -15.03
C GLU A 39 -11.11 5.79 -13.98
N LEU A 40 -11.41 4.49 -13.79
CA LEU A 40 -10.66 3.62 -12.90
C LEU A 40 -9.23 3.41 -13.40
N SER A 41 -9.04 3.19 -14.69
CA SER A 41 -7.72 3.04 -15.32
C SER A 41 -6.87 4.30 -15.15
N ASP A 42 -7.44 5.48 -15.38
CA ASP A 42 -6.75 6.75 -15.23
C ASP A 42 -6.35 6.99 -13.77
N THR A 43 -7.25 6.74 -12.83
CA THR A 43 -6.98 6.85 -11.39
C THR A 43 -5.87 5.89 -10.97
N THR A 44 -5.89 4.65 -11.44
CA THR A 44 -4.86 3.65 -11.15
C THR A 44 -3.50 4.06 -11.72
N SER A 45 -3.49 4.63 -12.94
CA SER A 45 -2.26 5.12 -13.57
C SER A 45 -1.68 6.31 -12.82
N GLN A 46 -2.51 7.25 -12.38
CA GLN A 46 -2.08 8.38 -11.55
C GLN A 46 -1.52 7.92 -10.19
N LEU A 47 -2.16 6.95 -9.53
CA LEU A 47 -1.64 6.36 -8.29
C LEU A 47 -0.27 5.71 -8.51
N ARG A 48 -0.10 4.97 -9.61
CA ARG A 48 1.20 4.38 -9.95
C ARG A 48 2.26 5.47 -10.17
N GLU A 49 1.94 6.56 -10.85
CA GLU A 49 2.84 7.68 -11.08
C GLU A 49 3.24 8.36 -9.77
N ILE A 50 2.29 8.65 -8.88
CA ILE A 50 2.53 9.21 -7.55
C ILE A 50 3.46 8.29 -6.74
N LEU A 51 3.20 6.99 -6.73
CA LEU A 51 4.01 6.01 -5.99
C LEU A 51 5.34 5.65 -6.68
N SER A 52 5.61 6.16 -7.89
CA SER A 52 6.85 5.88 -8.62
C SER A 52 8.08 6.49 -7.96
N SER A 53 7.96 7.66 -7.33
CA SER A 53 9.09 8.30 -6.64
C SER A 53 9.24 7.82 -5.19
N SER A 54 10.49 7.65 -4.74
CA SER A 54 10.78 7.26 -3.36
C SER A 54 10.28 8.29 -2.34
N GLN A 55 10.30 9.56 -2.71
CA GLN A 55 9.77 10.65 -1.87
C GLN A 55 8.25 10.55 -1.71
N ALA A 56 7.52 10.35 -2.80
CA ALA A 56 6.06 10.23 -2.74
C ALA A 56 5.62 8.97 -1.97
N ARG A 57 6.34 7.84 -2.13
CA ARG A 57 6.11 6.63 -1.32
C ARG A 57 6.34 6.89 0.18
N GLY A 58 7.40 7.64 0.53
CA GLY A 58 7.66 8.02 1.92
C GLY A 58 6.52 8.84 2.52
N GLN A 59 6.13 9.92 1.84
CA GLN A 59 5.02 10.79 2.28
C GLN A 59 3.69 10.01 2.41
N TRP A 60 3.41 9.11 1.46
CA TRP A 60 2.22 8.28 1.51
C TRP A 60 2.24 7.31 2.70
N GLY A 61 3.40 6.69 2.99
CA GLY A 61 3.57 5.82 4.15
C GLY A 61 3.40 6.57 5.48
N GLU A 62 4.00 7.77 5.60
CA GLU A 62 3.80 8.63 6.77
C GLU A 62 2.33 9.03 6.94
N ARG A 63 1.64 9.37 5.84
CA ARG A 63 0.21 9.68 5.87
C ARG A 63 -0.64 8.50 6.33
N MET A 64 -0.35 7.28 5.89
CA MET A 64 -1.05 6.09 6.39
C MET A 64 -0.90 5.91 7.90
N VAL A 65 0.29 6.14 8.44
CA VAL A 65 0.50 6.11 9.89
C VAL A 65 -0.37 7.17 10.58
N GLU A 66 -0.38 8.41 10.09
CA GLU A 66 -1.21 9.48 10.64
C GLU A 66 -2.69 9.10 10.67
N ASP A 67 -3.20 8.53 9.59
CA ASP A 67 -4.59 8.11 9.48
C ASP A 67 -4.91 6.98 10.47
N ILE A 68 -4.00 6.00 10.64
CA ILE A 68 -4.13 4.94 11.66
C ILE A 68 -4.14 5.52 13.07
N LEU A 69 -3.20 6.41 13.40
CA LEU A 69 -3.10 7.03 14.72
C LEU A 69 -4.34 7.88 15.04
N SER A 70 -4.83 8.63 14.05
CA SER A 70 -6.06 9.41 14.15
C SER A 70 -7.28 8.51 14.38
N PHE A 71 -7.38 7.39 13.64
CA PHE A 71 -8.45 6.41 13.83
C PHE A 71 -8.42 5.79 15.23
N MET A 72 -7.23 5.57 15.80
CA MET A 72 -7.05 5.09 17.17
C MET A 72 -7.33 6.18 18.24
N GLY A 73 -7.60 7.41 17.84
CA GLY A 73 -7.82 8.53 18.75
C GLY A 73 -6.54 9.12 19.36
N LEU A 74 -5.37 8.80 18.79
CA LEU A 74 -4.11 9.39 19.23
C LEU A 74 -3.92 10.78 18.62
N VAL A 75 -3.42 11.72 19.43
CA VAL A 75 -3.32 13.15 19.10
C VAL A 75 -1.87 13.57 19.03
N GLU A 76 -1.45 14.23 17.95
CA GLU A 76 -0.13 14.84 17.82
C GLU A 76 0.08 15.90 18.91
N GLY A 77 1.27 15.99 19.44
CA GLY A 77 1.61 16.85 20.59
C GLY A 77 1.29 16.24 21.94
N ILE A 78 0.32 15.32 22.02
CA ILE A 78 -0.07 14.63 23.27
C ILE A 78 0.53 13.22 23.31
N ASN A 79 0.17 12.38 22.35
CA ASN A 79 0.55 10.96 22.33
C ASN A 79 1.79 10.69 21.48
N PHE A 80 2.02 11.51 20.46
CA PHE A 80 3.18 11.39 19.57
C PHE A 80 3.61 12.75 19.02
N GLU A 81 4.83 12.80 18.51
CA GLU A 81 5.38 13.91 17.73
C GLU A 81 5.80 13.39 16.36
N LYS A 82 5.69 14.25 15.33
CA LYS A 82 6.20 13.96 13.99
C LYS A 82 7.55 14.62 13.75
N GLN A 83 8.46 13.87 13.11
CA GLN A 83 9.73 14.39 12.60
C GLN A 83 10.50 15.25 13.63
N GLN A 84 10.41 14.86 14.91
CA GLN A 84 11.10 15.55 15.98
C GLN A 84 12.61 15.42 15.80
N GLN A 85 13.32 16.54 15.86
CA GLN A 85 14.78 16.52 15.85
C GLN A 85 15.30 15.97 17.17
N ILE A 86 16.04 14.88 17.10
CA ILE A 86 16.78 14.31 18.24
C ILE A 86 18.29 14.54 18.04
N ALA A 87 19.11 14.15 19.01
CA ALA A 87 20.57 14.45 19.00
C ALA A 87 21.26 14.04 17.69
N GLU A 88 20.96 12.87 17.16
CA GLU A 88 21.53 12.35 15.92
C GLU A 88 20.47 11.73 15.01
N GLY A 89 19.54 12.53 14.51
CA GLY A 89 18.56 12.06 13.56
C GLY A 89 17.20 12.71 13.68
N ARG A 90 16.28 12.23 12.85
CA ARG A 90 14.92 12.72 12.80
C ARG A 90 14.02 11.54 12.47
N PRO A 91 13.51 10.83 13.49
CA PRO A 91 12.53 9.77 13.26
C PRO A 91 11.25 10.34 12.67
N ASP A 92 10.55 9.54 11.89
CA ASP A 92 9.29 9.97 11.28
C ASP A 92 8.23 10.22 12.37
N PHE A 93 8.20 9.35 13.40
CA PHE A 93 7.31 9.50 14.56
C PHE A 93 8.06 9.16 15.85
N THR A 94 7.71 9.87 16.93
CA THR A 94 8.14 9.58 18.31
C THR A 94 6.90 9.48 19.18
N PHE A 95 6.61 8.30 19.72
CA PHE A 95 5.47 8.06 20.61
C PHE A 95 5.88 8.32 22.06
N LYS A 96 5.01 9.01 22.78
CA LYS A 96 5.17 9.26 24.22
C LYS A 96 4.56 8.10 25.00
N LEU A 97 5.36 7.48 25.83
CA LEU A 97 4.99 6.35 26.66
C LEU A 97 4.90 6.79 28.14
N PRO A 98 4.25 5.99 29.01
CA PRO A 98 4.26 6.24 30.45
C PRO A 98 5.70 6.34 31.03
N ASN A 99 5.82 7.02 32.18
CA ASN A 99 7.08 7.24 32.89
C ASN A 99 8.14 7.98 32.07
N GLU A 100 7.70 8.99 31.30
CA GLU A 100 8.58 9.83 30.47
C GLU A 100 9.44 9.04 29.47
N LYS A 101 8.97 7.84 29.10
CA LYS A 101 9.60 7.04 28.05
C LYS A 101 9.07 7.40 26.67
N SER A 102 9.86 7.07 25.65
CA SER A 102 9.46 7.24 24.26
C SER A 102 9.91 6.05 23.42
N ILE A 103 9.25 5.87 22.27
CA ILE A 103 9.69 4.94 21.24
C ILE A 103 9.64 5.65 19.88
N ASN A 104 10.71 5.54 19.13
CA ASN A 104 10.83 6.11 17.81
C ASN A 104 10.36 5.13 16.74
N MET A 105 9.82 5.66 15.65
CA MET A 105 9.41 4.88 14.50
C MET A 105 9.91 5.51 13.21
N ASP A 106 10.36 4.66 12.30
CA ASP A 106 10.77 4.99 10.95
C ASP A 106 9.82 4.30 9.96
N VAL A 107 9.31 5.05 8.98
CA VAL A 107 8.41 4.52 7.95
C VAL A 107 9.22 4.14 6.73
N LYS A 108 9.11 2.90 6.29
CA LYS A 108 9.82 2.40 5.10
C LYS A 108 8.89 1.69 4.14
N PHE A 109 8.92 2.13 2.88
CA PHE A 109 8.15 1.52 1.81
C PHE A 109 9.09 1.06 0.68
N PRO A 110 9.80 -0.07 0.86
CA PRO A 110 10.77 -0.59 -0.10
C PRO A 110 10.07 -1.29 -1.29
N LEU A 111 9.48 -0.51 -2.20
CA LEU A 111 8.62 -1.05 -3.25
C LEU A 111 9.36 -1.38 -4.56
N ALA A 112 10.49 -0.72 -4.86
CA ALA A 112 11.08 -0.75 -6.19
C ALA A 112 11.41 -2.17 -6.71
N HIS A 113 12.18 -2.95 -5.96
CA HIS A 113 12.52 -4.32 -6.36
C HIS A 113 11.33 -5.28 -6.28
N TYR A 114 10.37 -5.03 -5.37
CA TYR A 114 9.14 -5.80 -5.32
C TYR A 114 8.25 -5.57 -6.54
N GLU A 115 8.11 -4.34 -7.01
CA GLU A 115 7.40 -4.03 -8.27
C GLU A 115 8.04 -4.74 -9.47
N ASN A 116 9.36 -4.70 -9.58
CA ASN A 116 10.06 -5.42 -10.64
C ASN A 116 9.81 -6.93 -10.56
N TYR A 117 9.88 -7.49 -9.34
CA TYR A 117 9.59 -8.90 -9.09
C TYR A 117 8.21 -9.33 -9.58
N ILE A 118 7.17 -8.54 -9.31
CA ILE A 118 5.80 -8.90 -9.72
C ILE A 118 5.50 -8.62 -11.20
N ASN A 119 6.25 -7.72 -11.83
CA ASN A 119 6.02 -7.30 -13.21
C ASN A 119 6.89 -8.01 -14.26
N THR A 120 7.86 -8.81 -13.85
CA THR A 120 8.69 -9.59 -14.78
C THR A 120 8.16 -11.01 -14.95
N ASP A 121 8.16 -11.50 -16.19
CA ASP A 121 7.80 -12.89 -16.51
C ASP A 121 9.03 -13.81 -16.58
N ASN A 122 10.25 -13.24 -16.53
CA ASN A 122 11.49 -13.99 -16.57
C ASN A 122 11.86 -14.52 -15.18
N GLU A 123 11.90 -15.83 -14.99
CA GLU A 123 12.17 -16.46 -13.71
C GLU A 123 13.56 -16.12 -13.14
N ASN A 124 14.59 -15.89 -13.99
CA ASN A 124 15.90 -15.46 -13.52
C ASN A 124 15.86 -14.03 -12.97
N ASP A 125 15.18 -13.12 -13.67
CA ASP A 125 15.02 -11.73 -13.23
C ASP A 125 14.17 -11.66 -11.95
N LYS A 126 13.10 -12.46 -11.85
CA LYS A 126 12.32 -12.62 -10.63
C LYS A 126 13.19 -13.02 -9.44
N ALA A 127 14.03 -14.03 -9.62
CA ALA A 127 14.91 -14.50 -8.55
C ALA A 127 15.89 -13.39 -8.10
N GLN A 128 16.45 -12.62 -9.04
CA GLN A 128 17.34 -11.51 -8.74
C GLN A 128 16.63 -10.37 -8.02
N GLU A 129 15.46 -9.96 -8.50
CA GLU A 129 14.67 -8.89 -7.89
C GLU A 129 14.20 -9.24 -6.47
N LYS A 130 13.82 -10.51 -6.24
CA LYS A 130 13.52 -11.02 -4.90
C LYS A 130 14.71 -10.89 -3.95
N ILE A 131 15.89 -11.33 -4.37
CA ILE A 131 17.11 -11.24 -3.56
C ILE A 131 17.45 -9.78 -3.28
N ALA A 132 17.32 -8.90 -4.28
CA ALA A 132 17.57 -7.47 -4.13
C ALA A 132 16.59 -6.83 -3.13
N PHE A 133 15.30 -7.18 -3.22
CA PHE A 133 14.28 -6.69 -2.31
C PHE A 133 14.56 -7.07 -0.84
N ILE A 134 14.85 -8.34 -0.56
CA ILE A 134 15.20 -8.81 0.78
C ILE A 134 16.44 -8.10 1.31
N LYS A 135 17.45 -7.94 0.45
CA LYS A 135 18.69 -7.22 0.80
C LYS A 135 18.41 -5.76 1.16
N ASP A 136 17.53 -5.09 0.43
CA ASP A 136 17.16 -3.70 0.71
C ASP A 136 16.47 -3.56 2.06
N VAL A 137 15.53 -4.45 2.37
CA VAL A 137 14.87 -4.45 3.69
C VAL A 137 15.89 -4.67 4.82
N ARG A 138 16.79 -5.63 4.68
CA ARG A 138 17.87 -5.86 5.66
C ARG A 138 18.82 -4.65 5.79
N ASN A 139 19.06 -3.93 4.70
CA ASN A 139 19.84 -2.69 4.72
C ASN A 139 19.09 -1.55 5.42
N HIS A 140 17.77 -1.44 5.24
CA HIS A 140 16.95 -0.48 5.99
C HIS A 140 17.03 -0.75 7.50
N ILE A 141 16.87 -1.99 7.93
CA ILE A 141 17.02 -2.39 9.33
C ILE A 141 18.39 -1.98 9.88
N LYS A 142 19.48 -2.28 9.17
CA LYS A 142 20.85 -1.86 9.57
C LYS A 142 21.02 -0.35 9.61
N THR A 143 20.34 0.37 8.72
CA THR A 143 20.42 1.83 8.68
C THR A 143 19.70 2.44 9.87
N ILE A 144 18.54 1.90 10.24
CA ILE A 144 17.77 2.33 11.42
C ILE A 144 18.55 2.03 12.70
N GLU A 145 19.16 0.85 12.81
CA GLU A 145 20.03 0.49 13.96
C GLU A 145 21.16 1.52 14.19
N LYS A 146 21.76 2.03 13.10
CA LYS A 146 22.87 2.99 13.18
C LYS A 146 22.45 4.42 13.53
N ARG A 147 21.15 4.74 13.38
CA ARG A 147 20.60 6.03 13.79
C ARG A 147 20.43 6.03 15.30
N SER A 148 20.72 7.15 15.95
CA SER A 148 20.56 7.29 17.41
C SER A 148 19.07 7.35 17.83
N TYR A 149 18.25 6.44 17.27
CA TYR A 149 16.83 6.33 17.61
C TYR A 149 16.57 5.56 18.89
N ILE A 150 17.59 4.84 19.38
CA ILE A 150 17.58 4.12 20.66
C ILE A 150 18.58 4.79 21.57
N ASP A 151 18.08 5.51 22.58
CA ASP A 151 18.87 6.21 23.58
C ASP A 151 18.19 6.09 24.96
N PRO A 152 18.32 4.94 25.63
CA PRO A 152 17.69 4.70 26.93
C PRO A 152 18.13 5.67 28.00
N ALA A 153 19.33 6.27 27.89
CA ALA A 153 19.81 7.28 28.81
C ALA A 153 19.00 8.58 28.73
N ASN A 154 18.48 8.90 27.55
CA ASN A 154 17.63 10.07 27.32
C ASN A 154 16.14 9.70 27.16
N GLY A 155 15.72 8.56 27.70
CA GLY A 155 14.30 8.23 27.87
C GLY A 155 13.70 7.34 26.81
N THR A 156 14.43 6.89 25.77
CA THR A 156 13.83 5.94 24.84
C THR A 156 13.74 4.53 25.46
N VAL A 157 12.82 3.72 24.95
CA VAL A 157 12.89 2.27 25.15
C VAL A 157 14.04 1.68 24.31
N ASP A 158 14.41 0.42 24.59
CA ASP A 158 15.53 -0.26 23.95
C ASP A 158 15.17 -0.87 22.59
N TYR A 159 14.19 -0.27 21.88
CA TYR A 159 13.72 -0.69 20.57
C TYR A 159 13.29 0.52 19.74
N VAL A 160 13.31 0.34 18.43
CA VAL A 160 12.74 1.26 17.43
C VAL A 160 11.76 0.51 16.54
N LEU A 161 10.71 1.17 16.10
CA LEU A 161 9.72 0.58 15.18
C LEU A 161 10.12 0.87 13.73
N MET A 162 9.98 -0.13 12.86
CA MET A 162 10.03 0.03 11.42
C MET A 162 8.66 -0.31 10.82
N PHE A 163 7.93 0.70 10.40
CA PHE A 163 6.60 0.50 9.82
C PHE A 163 6.67 0.31 8.31
N ILE A 164 6.12 -0.79 7.83
CA ILE A 164 5.94 -1.09 6.39
C ILE A 164 4.45 -0.94 6.06
N PRO A 165 4.04 0.08 5.29
CA PRO A 165 2.63 0.41 5.04
C PRO A 165 1.96 -0.52 4.00
N ASN A 166 2.28 -1.81 4.03
CA ASN A 166 1.70 -2.80 3.12
C ASN A 166 1.81 -4.21 3.70
N GLU A 167 0.67 -4.81 4.01
CA GLU A 167 0.59 -6.15 4.58
C GLU A 167 1.12 -7.23 3.64
N SER A 168 0.89 -7.10 2.32
CA SER A 168 1.36 -8.07 1.33
C SER A 168 2.89 -8.11 1.26
N LEU A 169 3.56 -6.94 1.38
CA LEU A 169 5.02 -6.86 1.46
C LEU A 169 5.53 -7.55 2.72
N TYR A 170 4.90 -7.30 3.86
CA TYR A 170 5.27 -7.91 5.12
C TYR A 170 5.10 -9.44 5.08
N ALA A 171 3.97 -9.93 4.56
CA ALA A 171 3.72 -11.35 4.40
C ALA A 171 4.73 -12.01 3.46
N PHE A 172 5.02 -11.38 2.31
CA PHE A 172 6.02 -11.84 1.36
C PHE A 172 7.42 -11.94 2.00
N LEU A 173 7.85 -10.93 2.74
CA LEU A 173 9.13 -10.93 3.44
C LEU A 173 9.25 -12.10 4.42
N ASN A 174 8.23 -12.34 5.23
CA ASN A 174 8.22 -13.43 6.19
C ASN A 174 8.20 -14.83 5.53
N GLN A 175 7.60 -14.93 4.36
CA GLN A 175 7.59 -16.17 3.60
C GLN A 175 8.96 -16.48 2.98
N GLU A 176 9.61 -15.47 2.42
CA GLU A 176 10.86 -15.62 1.65
C GLU A 176 12.14 -15.52 2.50
N ASP A 177 12.07 -14.86 3.64
CA ASP A 177 13.20 -14.70 4.58
C ASP A 177 12.77 -15.02 6.03
N LYS A 178 12.81 -16.29 6.37
CA LYS A 178 12.36 -16.79 7.68
C LYS A 178 13.16 -16.25 8.86
N ASP A 179 14.40 -15.82 8.61
CA ASP A 179 15.31 -15.30 9.65
C ASP A 179 15.20 -13.77 9.78
N LEU A 180 14.34 -13.11 8.97
CA LEU A 180 14.26 -11.65 8.94
C LEU A 180 13.81 -11.06 10.29
N ILE A 181 12.82 -11.68 10.93
CA ILE A 181 12.31 -11.22 12.23
C ILE A 181 13.40 -11.36 13.29
N ASP A 182 14.06 -12.51 13.38
CA ASP A 182 15.15 -12.72 14.34
C ASP A 182 16.30 -11.76 14.08
N PHE A 183 16.61 -11.54 12.80
CA PHE A 183 17.62 -10.54 12.42
C PHE A 183 17.21 -9.12 12.86
N SER A 184 15.96 -8.70 12.62
CA SER A 184 15.49 -7.36 13.02
C SER A 184 15.48 -7.20 14.54
N LEU A 185 15.03 -8.18 15.28
CA LEU A 185 15.07 -8.20 16.75
C LEU A 185 16.51 -8.12 17.30
N SER A 186 17.45 -8.85 16.65
CA SER A 186 18.88 -8.75 17.02
C SER A 186 19.46 -7.35 16.83
N LYS A 187 18.81 -6.52 15.99
CA LYS A 187 19.13 -5.11 15.72
C LYS A 187 18.23 -4.15 16.52
N LYS A 188 17.40 -4.67 17.42
CA LYS A 188 16.42 -3.90 18.21
C LYS A 188 15.41 -3.12 17.34
N VAL A 189 15.11 -3.62 16.15
CA VAL A 189 14.11 -3.09 15.22
C VAL A 189 12.91 -4.04 15.23
N LEU A 190 11.72 -3.49 15.53
CA LEU A 190 10.45 -4.18 15.59
C LEU A 190 9.59 -3.83 14.37
#